data_178c65ec7d01e9e4e838705f219434fd
#
_entry.id   178c65ec7d01e9e4e838705f219434fd
#
_cell.length_a   1.000
_cell.length_b   1.000
_cell.length_c   1.000
_cell.angle_alpha   90.00
_cell.angle_beta   90.00
_cell.angle_gamma   90.00
#
_symmetry.space_group_name_H-M   'P 1'
#
loop_
_entity.id
_entity.type
_entity.pdbx_description
1 polymer ?
#
loop_
_entity_poly.entity_id
_entity_poly.type
_entity_poly.pdbx_seq_one_letter_code
_entity_poly.pdbx_strand_id
1 'polypeptide(L)'
;MTPVELAKYLDHTLLAPEATSRDIAKLCQEANEMNVAAICCSPSFLPLAQGLLSSQIAVACVIGFPSGAHASEVKSFESATAVKNGATEIDMVVNLGLVYSAMWLELGDEILAVRKSVGTLTKLKVIIESAALTDEQIIMTCRVAVANGADFVKTSTGFHKSGGATVHAVELMRSTVGASVGVKASGGIRSRETAVAMINAGASRIGTSASAAILAG
;
A
#
# COMPACT_ATOMS: atom_id res chain seq x y z
N MET A 1 -3.72 -22.87 1.88
CA MET A 1 -3.05 -22.00 0.89
C MET A 1 -1.60 -22.44 0.76
N THR A 2 -1.16 -22.79 -0.46
CA THR A 2 0.24 -23.15 -0.74
C THR A 2 1.14 -21.92 -0.73
N PRO A 3 2.49 -22.07 -0.62
CA PRO A 3 3.41 -20.94 -0.73
C PRO A 3 3.25 -20.17 -2.06
N VAL A 4 3.02 -20.88 -3.17
CA VAL A 4 2.83 -20.29 -4.51
C VAL A 4 1.55 -19.44 -4.58
N GLU A 5 0.45 -19.91 -4.00
CA GLU A 5 -0.79 -19.13 -3.90
C GLU A 5 -0.61 -17.91 -3.00
N LEU A 6 0.06 -18.08 -1.86
CA LEU A 6 0.30 -17.00 -0.90
C LEU A 6 1.20 -15.90 -1.49
N ALA A 7 2.23 -16.26 -2.28
CA ALA A 7 3.11 -15.29 -2.94
C ALA A 7 2.35 -14.27 -3.79
N LYS A 8 1.21 -14.67 -4.38
CA LYS A 8 0.37 -13.77 -5.21
C LYS A 8 -0.41 -12.73 -4.41
N TYR A 9 -0.41 -12.83 -3.10
CA TYR A 9 -0.93 -11.80 -2.19
C TYR A 9 0.15 -10.83 -1.71
N LEU A 10 1.46 -11.12 -1.89
CA LEU A 10 2.53 -10.37 -1.26
C LEU A 10 3.01 -9.19 -2.12
N ASP A 11 3.09 -8.01 -1.49
CA ASP A 11 3.91 -6.89 -1.91
C ASP A 11 5.20 -6.95 -1.09
N HIS A 12 6.30 -7.44 -1.71
CA HIS A 12 7.61 -7.52 -1.08
C HIS A 12 8.18 -6.11 -0.91
N THR A 13 8.38 -5.68 0.33
CA THR A 13 8.47 -4.25 0.67
C THR A 13 9.81 -3.89 1.27
N LEU A 14 10.42 -2.80 0.78
CA LEU A 14 11.60 -2.14 1.34
C LEU A 14 11.38 -0.62 1.37
N LEU A 15 11.19 -0.08 2.59
CA LEU A 15 10.90 1.34 2.83
C LEU A 15 11.81 1.97 3.89
N ALA A 16 12.86 1.25 4.31
CA ALA A 16 13.85 1.78 5.24
C ALA A 16 14.50 3.03 4.63
N PRO A 17 14.58 4.15 5.35
CA PRO A 17 15.11 5.41 4.80
C PRO A 17 16.61 5.33 4.43
N GLU A 18 17.34 4.40 5.05
CA GLU A 18 18.75 4.11 4.78
C GLU A 18 19.00 3.10 3.66
N ALA A 19 17.93 2.59 3.02
CA ALA A 19 18.06 1.61 1.93
C ALA A 19 18.92 2.15 0.80
N THR A 20 19.70 1.25 0.20
CA THR A 20 20.61 1.55 -0.90
C THR A 20 20.15 0.92 -2.23
N SER A 21 20.74 1.32 -3.34
CA SER A 21 20.47 0.69 -4.64
C SER A 21 20.80 -0.81 -4.66
N ARG A 22 21.76 -1.26 -3.81
CA ARG A 22 22.10 -2.68 -3.65
C ARG A 22 20.95 -3.44 -2.97
N ASP A 23 20.30 -2.81 -1.99
CA ASP A 23 19.18 -3.41 -1.28
C ASP A 23 17.96 -3.50 -2.19
N ILE A 24 17.75 -2.52 -3.07
CA ILE A 24 16.70 -2.58 -4.10
C ILE A 24 16.97 -3.68 -5.13
N ALA A 25 18.22 -3.86 -5.58
CA ALA A 25 18.57 -4.95 -6.47
C ALA A 25 18.29 -6.32 -5.83
N LYS A 26 18.60 -6.47 -4.54
CA LYS A 26 18.28 -7.66 -3.75
C LYS A 26 16.77 -7.86 -3.63
N LEU A 27 16.00 -6.81 -3.32
CA LEU A 27 14.54 -6.84 -3.27
C LEU A 27 13.95 -7.39 -4.58
N CYS A 28 14.44 -6.89 -5.73
CA CYS A 28 13.98 -7.33 -7.04
C CYS A 28 14.35 -8.80 -7.33
N GLN A 29 15.56 -9.22 -6.96
CA GLN A 29 15.98 -10.61 -7.08
C GLN A 29 15.08 -11.53 -6.26
N GLU A 30 14.89 -11.25 -4.97
CA GLU A 30 14.02 -12.02 -4.07
C GLU A 30 12.57 -12.04 -4.59
N ALA A 31 12.06 -10.91 -5.10
CA ALA A 31 10.72 -10.83 -5.68
C ALA A 31 10.56 -11.76 -6.90
N ASN A 32 11.58 -11.81 -7.78
CA ASN A 32 11.59 -12.70 -8.93
C ASN A 32 11.59 -14.18 -8.51
N GLU A 33 12.44 -14.55 -7.55
CA GLU A 33 12.55 -15.92 -7.04
C GLU A 33 11.25 -16.39 -6.37
N MET A 34 10.62 -15.52 -5.57
CA MET A 34 9.37 -15.82 -4.88
C MET A 34 8.13 -15.67 -5.77
N ASN A 35 8.24 -15.04 -6.95
CA ASN A 35 7.15 -14.74 -7.86
C ASN A 35 5.96 -14.04 -7.16
N VAL A 36 6.25 -13.01 -6.38
CA VAL A 36 5.28 -12.20 -5.62
C VAL A 36 4.38 -11.37 -6.54
N ALA A 37 3.34 -10.73 -5.98
CA ALA A 37 2.43 -9.87 -6.74
C ALA A 37 3.09 -8.54 -7.12
N ALA A 38 3.86 -7.93 -6.21
CA ALA A 38 4.52 -6.66 -6.42
C ALA A 38 5.78 -6.53 -5.55
N ILE A 39 6.67 -5.62 -5.93
CA ILE A 39 7.57 -4.97 -4.97
C ILE A 39 6.94 -3.66 -4.50
N CYS A 40 7.39 -3.16 -3.33
CA CYS A 40 6.99 -1.84 -2.84
C CYS A 40 8.23 -1.09 -2.33
N CYS A 41 8.51 0.08 -2.92
CA CYS A 41 9.71 0.87 -2.62
C CYS A 41 9.40 2.38 -2.54
N SER A 42 10.39 3.15 -2.10
CA SER A 42 10.35 4.61 -2.10
C SER A 42 10.59 5.19 -3.50
N PRO A 43 10.03 6.39 -3.82
CA PRO A 43 10.11 6.97 -5.17
C PRO A 43 11.53 7.29 -5.62
N SER A 44 12.46 7.52 -4.68
CA SER A 44 13.88 7.79 -4.97
C SER A 44 14.62 6.64 -5.68
N PHE A 45 14.05 5.43 -5.69
CA PHE A 45 14.61 4.26 -6.37
C PHE A 45 14.08 4.05 -7.78
N LEU A 46 13.18 4.90 -8.24
CA LEU A 46 12.64 4.82 -9.60
C LEU A 46 13.34 5.80 -10.54
N PRO A 47 13.59 5.42 -11.83
CA PRO A 47 13.25 4.13 -12.41
C PRO A 47 14.18 3.00 -11.95
N LEU A 48 13.65 1.79 -11.87
CA LEU A 48 14.49 0.59 -11.65
C LEU A 48 15.42 0.37 -12.84
N ALA A 49 16.61 -0.15 -12.58
CA ALA A 49 17.51 -0.53 -13.67
C ALA A 49 16.86 -1.62 -14.54
N GLN A 50 17.10 -1.52 -15.85
CA GLN A 50 16.50 -2.42 -16.84
C GLN A 50 16.84 -3.89 -16.52
N GLY A 51 15.84 -4.76 -16.56
CA GLY A 51 16.02 -6.20 -16.37
C GLY A 51 16.13 -6.66 -14.90
N LEU A 52 16.08 -5.75 -13.92
CA LEU A 52 16.10 -6.14 -12.50
C LEU A 52 14.86 -6.90 -12.07
N LEU A 53 13.69 -6.52 -12.57
CA LEU A 53 12.40 -7.08 -12.16
C LEU A 53 11.67 -7.69 -13.37
N SER A 54 11.06 -8.85 -13.17
CA SER A 54 10.16 -9.48 -14.15
C SER A 54 8.98 -8.56 -14.45
N SER A 55 8.60 -8.47 -15.73
CA SER A 55 7.44 -7.66 -16.16
C SER A 55 6.09 -8.14 -15.61
N GLN A 56 6.05 -9.34 -15.03
CA GLN A 56 4.84 -9.89 -14.38
C GLN A 56 4.66 -9.39 -12.93
N ILE A 57 5.69 -8.79 -12.33
CA ILE A 57 5.67 -8.29 -10.96
C ILE A 57 5.42 -6.79 -11.01
N ALA A 58 4.38 -6.33 -10.32
CA ALA A 58 4.05 -4.92 -10.28
C ALA A 58 5.09 -4.11 -9.48
N VAL A 59 5.23 -2.82 -9.83
CA VAL A 59 6.06 -1.86 -9.09
C VAL A 59 5.13 -0.92 -8.34
N ALA A 60 5.00 -1.13 -7.03
CA ALA A 60 4.30 -0.21 -6.13
C ALA A 60 5.27 0.83 -5.57
N CYS A 61 4.84 2.09 -5.55
CA CYS A 61 5.60 3.20 -5.01
C CYS A 61 4.80 3.93 -3.93
N VAL A 62 5.41 4.20 -2.77
CA VAL A 62 4.75 4.97 -1.70
C VAL A 62 4.83 6.46 -1.98
N ILE A 63 3.78 7.21 -1.63
CA ILE A 63 3.63 8.65 -1.89
C ILE A 63 3.13 9.38 -0.65
N GLY A 64 3.70 10.57 -0.38
CA GLY A 64 3.42 11.31 0.85
C GLY A 64 3.81 10.56 2.11
N PHE A 65 4.77 9.66 1.98
CA PHE A 65 5.09 8.64 2.97
C PHE A 65 6.23 9.07 3.94
N PRO A 66 6.19 8.70 5.24
CA PRO A 66 5.09 7.96 5.87
C PRO A 66 4.01 8.85 6.50
N SER A 67 4.24 10.17 6.61
CA SER A 67 3.43 11.08 7.45
C SER A 67 2.06 11.44 6.88
N GLY A 68 1.88 11.39 5.56
CA GLY A 68 0.67 11.88 4.90
C GLY A 68 0.46 13.40 4.95
N ALA A 69 1.32 14.15 5.65
CA ALA A 69 1.13 15.59 5.92
C ALA A 69 1.67 16.53 4.82
N HIS A 70 1.94 15.99 3.64
CA HIS A 70 2.35 16.78 2.48
C HIS A 70 1.14 17.50 1.85
N ALA A 71 1.36 18.65 1.23
CA ALA A 71 0.34 19.32 0.44
C ALA A 71 -0.13 18.41 -0.73
N SER A 72 -1.39 18.57 -1.11
CA SER A 72 -2.05 17.73 -2.14
C SER A 72 -1.32 17.79 -3.49
N GLU A 73 -0.85 18.97 -3.89
CA GLU A 73 -0.09 19.22 -5.11
C GLU A 73 1.25 18.48 -5.10
N VAL A 74 1.91 18.39 -3.93
CA VAL A 74 3.18 17.66 -3.76
C VAL A 74 2.94 16.17 -3.93
N LYS A 75 1.90 15.60 -3.31
CA LYS A 75 1.53 14.19 -3.49
C LYS A 75 1.19 13.88 -4.95
N SER A 76 0.46 14.77 -5.62
CA SER A 76 0.09 14.62 -7.03
C SER A 76 1.33 14.64 -7.94
N PHE A 77 2.25 15.57 -7.70
CA PHE A 77 3.50 15.67 -8.46
C PHE A 77 4.40 14.45 -8.23
N GLU A 78 4.55 14.01 -6.98
CA GLU A 78 5.32 12.81 -6.61
C GLU A 78 4.73 11.57 -7.29
N SER A 79 3.40 11.42 -7.28
CA SER A 79 2.68 10.31 -7.92
C SER A 79 2.88 10.28 -9.43
N ALA A 80 2.70 11.42 -10.11
CA ALA A 80 2.93 11.53 -11.56
C ALA A 80 4.38 11.20 -11.93
N THR A 81 5.34 11.65 -11.12
CA THR A 81 6.76 11.38 -11.30
C THR A 81 7.06 9.89 -11.12
N ALA A 82 6.49 9.25 -10.10
CA ALA A 82 6.67 7.82 -9.87
C ALA A 82 6.12 6.99 -11.04
N VAL A 83 4.92 7.31 -11.54
CA VAL A 83 4.32 6.64 -12.71
C VAL A 83 5.17 6.85 -13.96
N LYS A 84 5.63 8.07 -14.24
CA LYS A 84 6.54 8.37 -15.35
C LYS A 84 7.82 7.52 -15.28
N ASN A 85 8.28 7.21 -14.07
CA ASN A 85 9.49 6.42 -13.80
C ASN A 85 9.20 4.91 -13.64
N GLY A 86 8.00 4.43 -14.02
CA GLY A 86 7.70 3.01 -14.12
C GLY A 86 6.91 2.40 -12.95
N ALA A 87 6.40 3.20 -11.99
CA ALA A 87 5.45 2.69 -11.02
C ALA A 87 4.14 2.30 -11.71
N THR A 88 3.63 1.11 -11.43
CA THR A 88 2.34 0.61 -11.91
C THR A 88 1.25 0.66 -10.84
N GLU A 89 1.65 0.82 -9.59
CA GLU A 89 0.78 0.94 -8.43
C GLU A 89 1.30 2.07 -7.52
N ILE A 90 0.40 2.87 -6.97
CA ILE A 90 0.71 3.99 -6.07
C ILE A 90 0.05 3.75 -4.72
N ASP A 91 0.85 3.75 -3.64
CA ASP A 91 0.40 3.62 -2.26
C ASP A 91 0.49 5.01 -1.57
N MET A 92 -0.56 5.85 -1.66
CA MET A 92 -0.57 7.17 -1.04
C MET A 92 -1.01 7.14 0.41
N VAL A 93 -0.38 7.96 1.26
CA VAL A 93 -0.82 8.15 2.65
C VAL A 93 -1.78 9.34 2.73
N VAL A 94 -2.94 9.16 3.38
CA VAL A 94 -3.89 10.24 3.64
C VAL A 94 -3.34 11.26 4.63
N ASN A 95 -3.81 12.50 4.56
CA ASN A 95 -3.56 13.48 5.61
C ASN A 95 -4.44 13.17 6.84
N LEU A 96 -3.83 12.60 7.88
CA LEU A 96 -4.52 12.25 9.12
C LEU A 96 -5.14 13.48 9.82
N GLY A 97 -4.55 14.67 9.65
CA GLY A 97 -5.12 15.91 10.16
C GLY A 97 -6.50 16.19 9.60
N LEU A 98 -6.73 15.92 8.31
CA LEU A 98 -8.05 16.05 7.68
C LEU A 98 -9.04 15.03 8.27
N VAL A 99 -8.59 13.77 8.47
CA VAL A 99 -9.43 12.72 9.07
C VAL A 99 -9.85 13.09 10.49
N TYR A 100 -8.91 13.50 11.33
CA TYR A 100 -9.20 13.90 12.71
C TYR A 100 -10.09 15.14 12.83
N SER A 101 -10.01 16.03 11.83
CA SER A 101 -10.85 17.24 11.77
C SER A 101 -12.19 16.98 11.06
N ALA A 102 -12.48 15.75 10.63
CA ALA A 102 -13.64 15.37 9.84
C ALA A 102 -13.82 16.21 8.55
N MET A 103 -12.71 16.66 7.96
CA MET A 103 -12.67 17.43 6.70
C MET A 103 -12.72 16.46 5.51
N TRP A 104 -13.89 15.86 5.32
CA TRP A 104 -14.06 14.76 4.37
C TRP A 104 -14.03 15.21 2.90
N LEU A 105 -14.45 16.43 2.61
CA LEU A 105 -14.38 16.99 1.26
C LEU A 105 -12.94 17.23 0.85
N GLU A 106 -12.16 17.87 1.70
CA GLU A 106 -10.73 18.15 1.48
C GLU A 106 -9.91 16.85 1.37
N LEU A 107 -10.26 15.84 2.17
CA LEU A 107 -9.67 14.51 2.05
C LEU A 107 -9.99 13.88 0.70
N GLY A 108 -11.23 14.03 0.24
CA GLY A 108 -11.68 13.56 -1.07
C GLY A 108 -10.94 14.27 -2.21
N ASP A 109 -10.79 15.59 -2.11
CA ASP A 109 -10.06 16.40 -3.09
C ASP A 109 -8.58 16.00 -3.18
N GLU A 110 -7.94 15.71 -2.05
CA GLU A 110 -6.57 15.20 -2.00
C GLU A 110 -6.44 13.88 -2.77
N ILE A 111 -7.31 12.92 -2.51
CA ILE A 111 -7.28 11.60 -3.16
C ILE A 111 -7.60 11.73 -4.66
N LEU A 112 -8.59 12.53 -5.01
CA LEU A 112 -8.97 12.78 -6.40
C LEU A 112 -7.85 13.47 -7.20
N ALA A 113 -7.12 14.39 -6.58
CA ALA A 113 -5.98 15.05 -7.20
C ALA A 113 -4.88 14.03 -7.56
N VAL A 114 -4.56 13.11 -6.63
CA VAL A 114 -3.63 12.02 -6.90
C VAL A 114 -4.19 11.08 -7.97
N ARG A 115 -5.47 10.67 -7.89
CA ARG A 115 -6.10 9.82 -8.92
C ARG A 115 -5.97 10.42 -10.32
N LYS A 116 -6.25 11.72 -10.46
CA LYS A 116 -6.12 12.43 -11.74
C LYS A 116 -4.67 12.44 -12.25
N SER A 117 -3.69 12.58 -11.36
CA SER A 117 -2.28 12.65 -11.74
C SER A 117 -1.70 11.33 -12.26
N VAL A 118 -2.26 10.19 -11.84
CA VAL A 118 -1.77 8.85 -12.21
C VAL A 118 -2.62 8.15 -13.29
N GLY A 119 -3.78 8.71 -13.64
CA GLY A 119 -4.68 8.14 -14.65
C GLY A 119 -5.36 6.85 -14.19
N THR A 120 -6.07 6.17 -15.07
CA THR A 120 -6.91 5.00 -14.74
C THR A 120 -6.20 3.65 -14.85
N LEU A 121 -5.04 3.59 -15.50
CA LEU A 121 -4.28 2.35 -15.68
C LEU A 121 -3.41 1.99 -14.46
N THR A 122 -3.02 2.99 -13.67
CA THR A 122 -2.23 2.81 -12.45
C THR A 122 -3.16 2.50 -11.28
N LYS A 123 -2.89 1.46 -10.52
CA LYS A 123 -3.67 1.17 -9.30
C LYS A 123 -3.34 2.17 -8.20
N LEU A 124 -4.37 2.79 -7.64
CA LEU A 124 -4.25 3.69 -6.50
C LEU A 124 -4.68 2.96 -5.22
N LYS A 125 -3.76 2.86 -4.25
CA LYS A 125 -4.02 2.32 -2.92
C LYS A 125 -3.90 3.45 -1.90
N VAL A 126 -4.93 3.63 -1.09
CA VAL A 126 -5.03 4.71 -0.10
C VAL A 126 -4.72 4.14 1.29
N ILE A 127 -3.59 4.57 1.89
CA ILE A 127 -3.17 4.20 3.24
C ILE A 127 -3.92 5.08 4.24
N ILE A 128 -4.82 4.48 5.00
CA ILE A 128 -5.67 5.20 5.95
C ILE A 128 -5.07 5.28 7.36
N GLU A 129 -4.03 4.52 7.67
CA GLU A 129 -3.39 4.38 8.98
C GLU A 129 -4.38 3.92 10.07
N SER A 130 -5.06 2.82 9.82
CA SER A 130 -6.22 2.33 10.59
C SER A 130 -5.98 2.22 12.10
N ALA A 131 -4.75 1.85 12.52
CA ALA A 131 -4.42 1.73 13.95
C ALA A 131 -4.45 3.08 14.71
N ALA A 132 -4.48 4.19 13.99
CA ALA A 132 -4.57 5.55 14.55
C ALA A 132 -6.00 6.11 14.56
N LEU A 133 -6.98 5.36 14.05
CA LEU A 133 -8.35 5.83 13.80
C LEU A 133 -9.37 5.07 14.66
N THR A 134 -10.52 5.70 14.93
CA THR A 134 -11.70 5.00 15.42
C THR A 134 -12.38 4.22 14.29
N ASP A 135 -13.27 3.29 14.63
CA ASP A 135 -14.03 2.52 13.63
C ASP A 135 -14.84 3.44 12.70
N GLU A 136 -15.46 4.50 13.23
CA GLU A 136 -16.20 5.48 12.43
C GLU A 136 -15.27 6.22 11.45
N GLN A 137 -14.06 6.58 11.91
CA GLN A 137 -13.07 7.23 11.05
C GLN A 137 -12.54 6.29 9.96
N ILE A 138 -12.33 5.00 10.28
CA ILE A 138 -11.98 3.96 9.30
C ILE A 138 -13.06 3.88 8.21
N ILE A 139 -14.33 3.73 8.62
CA ILE A 139 -15.47 3.62 7.71
C ILE A 139 -15.55 4.85 6.80
N MET A 140 -15.52 6.05 7.38
CA MET A 140 -15.64 7.29 6.60
C MET A 140 -14.46 7.48 5.64
N THR A 141 -13.22 7.26 6.10
CA THR A 141 -12.02 7.37 5.26
C THR A 141 -12.06 6.37 4.09
N CYS A 142 -12.48 5.13 4.34
CA CYS A 142 -12.66 4.12 3.29
C CYS A 142 -13.71 4.57 2.25
N ARG A 143 -14.85 5.07 2.69
CA ARG A 143 -15.91 5.57 1.79
C ARG A 143 -15.44 6.74 0.93
N VAL A 144 -14.75 7.70 1.55
CA VAL A 144 -14.16 8.85 0.83
C VAL A 144 -13.12 8.38 -0.18
N ALA A 145 -12.25 7.43 0.20
CA ALA A 145 -11.23 6.89 -0.70
C ALA A 145 -11.86 6.23 -1.93
N VAL A 146 -12.86 5.38 -1.73
CA VAL A 146 -13.57 4.69 -2.82
C VAL A 146 -14.30 5.68 -3.74
N ALA A 147 -15.02 6.65 -3.15
CA ALA A 147 -15.75 7.68 -3.91
C ALA A 147 -14.83 8.54 -4.78
N ASN A 148 -13.54 8.65 -4.42
CA ASN A 148 -12.55 9.44 -5.15
C ASN A 148 -11.55 8.57 -5.95
N GLY A 149 -11.92 7.33 -6.27
CA GLY A 149 -11.24 6.50 -7.26
C GLY A 149 -10.10 5.64 -6.73
N ALA A 150 -10.09 5.30 -5.43
CA ALA A 150 -9.17 4.31 -4.91
C ALA A 150 -9.52 2.90 -5.42
N ASP A 151 -8.53 2.18 -5.95
CA ASP A 151 -8.65 0.77 -6.31
C ASP A 151 -8.48 -0.14 -5.08
N PHE A 152 -7.74 0.36 -4.07
CA PHE A 152 -7.50 -0.29 -2.79
C PHE A 152 -7.56 0.70 -1.64
N VAL A 153 -8.02 0.21 -0.48
CA VAL A 153 -7.72 0.81 0.81
C VAL A 153 -6.63 -0.02 1.51
N LYS A 154 -5.66 0.65 2.14
CA LYS A 154 -4.53 -0.01 2.81
C LYS A 154 -4.51 0.39 4.29
N THR A 155 -4.28 -0.58 5.17
CA THR A 155 -4.35 -0.36 6.62
C THR A 155 -3.32 0.65 7.11
N SER A 156 -2.04 0.47 6.79
CA SER A 156 -0.98 1.12 7.57
C SER A 156 0.28 1.40 6.75
N THR A 157 1.04 2.40 7.20
CA THR A 157 2.40 2.66 6.73
C THR A 157 3.40 1.65 7.28
N GLY A 158 3.18 1.17 8.51
CA GLY A 158 4.13 0.40 9.31
C GLY A 158 5.13 1.26 10.09
N PHE A 159 5.00 2.60 10.03
CA PHE A 159 5.88 3.57 10.72
C PHE A 159 5.16 4.34 11.83
N HIS A 160 3.84 4.24 11.92
CA HIS A 160 3.08 4.94 12.95
C HIS A 160 3.16 4.21 14.30
N LYS A 161 3.31 4.99 15.39
CA LYS A 161 3.44 4.47 16.76
C LYS A 161 2.25 3.65 17.26
N SER A 162 1.06 3.87 16.68
CA SER A 162 -0.16 3.13 17.06
C SER A 162 -0.19 1.68 16.57
N GLY A 163 0.76 1.26 15.73
CA GLY A 163 0.86 -0.12 15.25
C GLY A 163 0.53 -0.30 13.77
N GLY A 164 0.17 -1.51 13.39
CA GLY A 164 -0.09 -1.92 12.00
C GLY A 164 -1.46 -2.56 11.80
N ALA A 165 -1.56 -3.48 10.84
CA ALA A 165 -2.79 -4.17 10.52
C ALA A 165 -3.31 -5.03 11.68
N THR A 166 -4.63 -5.00 11.88
CA THR A 166 -5.36 -5.94 12.76
C THR A 166 -6.44 -6.65 11.95
N VAL A 167 -6.82 -7.85 12.39
CA VAL A 167 -7.95 -8.61 11.80
C VAL A 167 -9.21 -7.76 11.81
N HIS A 168 -9.54 -7.14 12.96
CA HIS A 168 -10.69 -6.25 13.11
C HIS A 168 -10.70 -5.11 12.07
N ALA A 169 -9.59 -4.39 11.92
CA ALA A 169 -9.52 -3.29 10.94
C ALA A 169 -9.71 -3.80 9.49
N VAL A 170 -9.13 -4.96 9.14
CA VAL A 170 -9.28 -5.56 7.81
C VAL A 170 -10.73 -5.98 7.55
N GLU A 171 -11.40 -6.62 8.51
CA GLU A 171 -12.82 -7.01 8.41
C GLU A 171 -13.73 -5.77 8.25
N LEU A 172 -13.47 -4.72 9.04
CA LEU A 172 -14.23 -3.47 8.98
C LEU A 172 -14.03 -2.76 7.63
N MET A 173 -12.78 -2.68 7.15
CA MET A 173 -12.47 -2.12 5.82
C MET A 173 -13.15 -2.93 4.71
N ARG A 174 -13.04 -4.27 4.75
CA ARG A 174 -13.67 -5.16 3.76
C ARG A 174 -15.18 -5.00 3.73
N SER A 175 -15.84 -5.00 4.88
CA SER A 175 -17.30 -4.81 4.97
C SER A 175 -17.73 -3.42 4.45
N THR A 176 -16.87 -2.41 4.62
CA THR A 176 -17.14 -1.03 4.19
C THR A 176 -17.02 -0.87 2.67
N VAL A 177 -15.94 -1.42 2.05
CA VAL A 177 -15.65 -1.19 0.63
C VAL A 177 -16.28 -2.24 -0.30
N GLY A 178 -16.81 -3.33 0.24
CA GLY A 178 -17.40 -4.42 -0.56
C GLY A 178 -16.35 -5.23 -1.35
N ALA A 179 -16.78 -6.00 -2.32
CA ALA A 179 -15.92 -6.93 -3.07
C ALA A 179 -15.14 -6.27 -4.23
N SER A 180 -15.61 -5.14 -4.74
CA SER A 180 -15.05 -4.48 -5.93
C SER A 180 -13.75 -3.72 -5.68
N VAL A 181 -13.49 -3.31 -4.44
CA VAL A 181 -12.29 -2.57 -4.04
C VAL A 181 -11.37 -3.49 -3.22
N GLY A 182 -10.08 -3.46 -3.49
CA GLY A 182 -9.10 -4.26 -2.76
C GLY A 182 -8.88 -3.77 -1.33
N VAL A 183 -8.53 -4.68 -0.42
CA VAL A 183 -8.02 -4.34 0.91
C VAL A 183 -6.60 -4.84 1.01
N LYS A 184 -5.64 -3.95 1.30
CA LYS A 184 -4.24 -4.30 1.55
C LYS A 184 -3.96 -4.20 3.05
N ALA A 185 -3.58 -5.31 3.67
CA ALA A 185 -3.09 -5.33 5.05
C ALA A 185 -1.57 -5.12 5.07
N SER A 186 -1.07 -4.24 5.93
CA SER A 186 0.37 -3.97 6.07
C SER A 186 0.71 -3.46 7.48
N GLY A 187 2.00 -3.59 7.85
CA GLY A 187 2.48 -3.23 9.18
C GLY A 187 2.35 -4.40 10.18
N GLY A 188 3.50 -4.92 10.62
CA GLY A 188 3.56 -5.97 11.64
C GLY A 188 3.32 -7.42 11.16
N ILE A 189 3.05 -7.66 9.88
CA ILE A 189 2.79 -8.99 9.33
C ILE A 189 4.12 -9.66 9.01
N ARG A 190 4.53 -10.65 9.83
CA ARG A 190 5.86 -11.29 9.73
C ARG A 190 5.83 -12.82 9.70
N SER A 191 4.65 -13.43 9.91
CA SER A 191 4.48 -14.89 9.87
C SER A 191 3.39 -15.29 8.90
N ARG A 192 3.46 -16.53 8.43
CA ARG A 192 2.44 -17.14 7.58
C ARG A 192 1.06 -17.13 8.23
N GLU A 193 1.02 -17.47 9.53
CA GLU A 193 -0.22 -17.48 10.31
C GLU A 193 -0.89 -16.11 10.27
N THR A 194 -0.15 -15.04 10.56
CA THR A 194 -0.68 -13.67 10.54
C THR A 194 -1.13 -13.27 9.13
N ALA A 195 -0.34 -13.60 8.09
CA ALA A 195 -0.71 -13.28 6.71
C ALA A 195 -2.02 -13.97 6.29
N VAL A 196 -2.17 -15.27 6.62
CA VAL A 196 -3.39 -16.03 6.32
C VAL A 196 -4.58 -15.50 7.13
N ALA A 197 -4.39 -15.10 8.39
CA ALA A 197 -5.44 -14.47 9.18
C ALA A 197 -5.95 -13.17 8.53
N MET A 198 -5.06 -12.31 8.01
CA MET A 198 -5.46 -11.10 7.28
C MET A 198 -6.20 -11.41 5.98
N ILE A 199 -5.77 -12.44 5.24
CA ILE A 199 -6.47 -12.87 4.01
C ILE A 199 -7.87 -13.38 4.34
N ASN A 200 -8.01 -14.21 5.38
CA ASN A 200 -9.31 -14.71 5.83
C ASN A 200 -10.24 -13.59 6.31
N ALA A 201 -9.69 -12.51 6.88
CA ALA A 201 -10.42 -11.29 7.26
C ALA A 201 -10.83 -10.44 6.04
N GLY A 202 -10.40 -10.79 4.83
CA GLY A 202 -10.79 -10.12 3.59
C GLY A 202 -9.69 -9.30 2.91
N ALA A 203 -8.43 -9.39 3.37
CA ALA A 203 -7.33 -8.77 2.63
C ALA A 203 -7.10 -9.50 1.30
N SER A 204 -6.98 -8.74 0.22
CA SER A 204 -6.63 -9.22 -1.13
C SER A 204 -5.16 -8.95 -1.48
N ARG A 205 -4.42 -8.25 -0.59
CA ARG A 205 -2.99 -7.95 -0.73
C ARG A 205 -2.36 -7.83 0.66
N ILE A 206 -1.10 -8.22 0.79
CA ILE A 206 -0.32 -8.14 2.04
C ILE A 206 0.98 -7.38 1.77
N GLY A 207 1.20 -6.27 2.48
CA GLY A 207 2.47 -5.54 2.44
C GLY A 207 3.39 -5.99 3.57
N THR A 208 4.56 -6.52 3.25
CA THR A 208 5.51 -7.04 4.23
C THR A 208 6.95 -7.00 3.74
N SER A 209 7.90 -6.80 4.65
CA SER A 209 9.35 -7.01 4.43
C SER A 209 9.80 -8.44 4.73
N ALA A 210 8.90 -9.30 5.25
CA ALA A 210 9.22 -10.66 5.70
C ALA A 210 8.69 -11.73 4.73
N SER A 211 8.58 -11.44 3.42
CA SER A 211 7.96 -12.34 2.44
C SER A 211 8.60 -13.74 2.44
N ALA A 212 9.92 -13.84 2.48
CA ALA A 212 10.61 -15.12 2.51
C ALA A 212 10.23 -15.97 3.74
N ALA A 213 10.19 -15.37 4.94
CA ALA A 213 9.78 -16.04 6.16
C ALA A 213 8.32 -16.51 6.11
N ILE A 214 7.43 -15.68 5.57
CA ILE A 214 5.99 -15.99 5.39
C ILE A 214 5.80 -17.18 4.44
N LEU A 215 6.61 -17.28 3.38
CA LEU A 215 6.50 -18.35 2.40
C LEU A 215 7.16 -19.65 2.85
N ALA A 216 8.19 -19.56 3.70
CA ALA A 216 8.86 -20.74 4.26
C ALA A 216 7.99 -21.51 5.28
N GLY A 217 7.03 -20.86 5.93
CA GLY A 217 6.12 -21.43 6.94
C GLY A 217 6.43 -20.93 8.30
#